data_81d271afe3a974864c2bd17e850c9060
#
_entry.id   81d271afe3a974864c2bd17e850c9060
#
_cell.length_a   1.000
_cell.length_b   1.000
_cell.length_c   1.000
_cell.angle_alpha   90.00
_cell.angle_beta   90.00
_cell.angle_gamma   90.00
#
_symmetry.space_group_name_H-M   'P 1'
#
loop_
_entity.id
_entity.type
_entity.pdbx_description
1 polymer ?
#
loop_
_entity_poly.entity_id
_entity_poly.type
_entity_poly.pdbx_seq_one_letter_code
_entity_poly.pdbx_strand_id
1 'polypeptide(L)'
;MQKYENYKNLLLNYDEIEQVLIFGHNKPFLTAIIVPIDTLIHDTQNIFEYNSLFQDIVNEANKRLSQSKKIRKFLLTEKSFNIENGQLTPTLKMKRRVIAAEYKLKLESLYKKSFF
;
A
#
# COMPACT_ATOMS: atom_id res chain seq x y z
N MET A 1 -16.60 4.83 8.99
CA MET A 1 -16.53 3.79 7.96
C MET A 1 -15.37 4.05 7.04
N GLN A 2 -14.56 3.03 6.80
CA GLN A 2 -13.38 3.18 5.95
C GLN A 2 -13.74 2.95 4.49
N LYS A 3 -13.45 3.94 3.68
CA LYS A 3 -13.90 4.00 2.29
C LYS A 3 -13.30 2.93 1.38
N TYR A 4 -12.10 2.43 1.72
CA TYR A 4 -11.37 1.50 0.87
C TYR A 4 -11.16 0.13 1.53
N GLU A 5 -12.03 -0.22 2.45
CA GLU A 5 -11.93 -1.46 3.23
C GLU A 5 -11.95 -2.69 2.35
N ASN A 6 -12.73 -2.67 1.27
CA ASN A 6 -12.81 -3.80 0.34
C ASN A 6 -11.47 -4.08 -0.34
N TYR A 7 -10.76 -3.03 -0.79
CA TYR A 7 -9.42 -3.19 -1.36
C TYR A 7 -8.42 -3.71 -0.32
N LYS A 8 -8.48 -3.13 0.87
CA LYS A 8 -7.59 -3.54 1.95
C LYS A 8 -7.77 -5.02 2.27
N ASN A 9 -9.01 -5.45 2.45
CA ASN A 9 -9.30 -6.83 2.80
C ASN A 9 -8.89 -7.79 1.69
N LEU A 10 -9.14 -7.43 0.44
CA LEU A 10 -8.75 -8.26 -0.69
C LEU A 10 -7.24 -8.42 -0.77
N LEU A 11 -6.49 -7.32 -0.63
CA LEU A 11 -5.04 -7.38 -0.69
C LEU A 11 -4.45 -8.15 0.48
N LEU A 12 -5.05 -8.08 1.67
CA LEU A 12 -4.58 -8.83 2.83
C LEU A 12 -4.79 -10.34 2.70
N ASN A 13 -5.61 -10.79 1.74
CA ASN A 13 -5.77 -12.22 1.47
C ASN A 13 -4.59 -12.80 0.69
N TYR A 14 -3.72 -11.98 0.13
CA TYR A 14 -2.51 -12.45 -0.53
C TYR A 14 -1.43 -12.72 0.51
N ASP A 15 -0.84 -13.90 0.44
CA ASP A 15 0.18 -14.32 1.43
C ASP A 15 1.42 -13.42 1.41
N GLU A 16 1.68 -12.76 0.28
CA GLU A 16 2.84 -11.90 0.13
C GLU A 16 2.71 -10.56 0.84
N ILE A 17 1.49 -10.20 1.27
CA ILE A 17 1.23 -8.90 1.89
C ILE A 17 0.99 -9.05 3.38
N GLU A 18 1.83 -8.40 4.19
CA GLU A 18 1.66 -8.37 5.64
C GLU A 18 0.75 -7.24 6.09
N GLN A 19 0.98 -6.05 5.57
CA GLN A 19 0.18 -4.87 5.90
C GLN A 19 -0.04 -4.03 4.65
N VAL A 20 -1.15 -3.31 4.61
CA VAL A 20 -1.45 -2.41 3.48
C VAL A 20 -2.31 -1.26 3.97
N LEU A 21 -2.09 -0.08 3.41
CA LEU A 21 -2.90 1.10 3.67
C LEU A 21 -3.16 1.80 2.34
N ILE A 22 -4.43 2.14 2.09
CA ILE A 22 -4.86 2.68 0.81
C ILE A 22 -5.21 4.16 0.96
N PHE A 23 -4.74 4.97 0.02
CA PHE A 23 -4.95 6.40 -0.04
C PHE A 23 -5.56 6.79 -1.38
N GLY A 24 -6.24 7.91 -1.43
CA GLY A 24 -6.80 8.39 -2.70
C GLY A 24 -7.93 9.38 -2.54
N HIS A 25 -8.21 9.81 -1.32
CA HIS A 25 -9.27 10.81 -1.09
C HIS A 25 -8.96 12.09 -1.88
N ASN A 26 -9.92 12.53 -2.69
CA ASN A 26 -9.78 13.71 -3.56
C ASN A 26 -8.66 13.63 -4.57
N LYS A 27 -8.23 12.42 -4.95
CA LYS A 27 -7.19 12.20 -5.95
C LYS A 27 -7.77 11.47 -7.16
N PRO A 28 -7.11 11.59 -8.33
CA PRO A 28 -7.64 10.96 -9.56
C PRO A 28 -7.57 9.44 -9.56
N PHE A 29 -6.71 8.84 -8.73
CA PHE A 29 -6.60 7.39 -8.61
C PHE A 29 -6.16 7.03 -7.20
N LEU A 30 -6.25 5.74 -6.87
CA LEU A 30 -5.83 5.24 -5.56
C LEU A 30 -4.35 4.88 -5.58
N THR A 31 -3.71 5.05 -4.43
CA THR A 31 -2.36 4.56 -4.17
C THR A 31 -2.39 3.68 -2.93
N ALA A 32 -1.34 2.91 -2.72
CA ALA A 32 -1.23 2.03 -1.56
C ALA A 32 0.19 2.03 -1.02
N ILE A 33 0.31 1.88 0.30
CA ILE A 33 1.57 1.53 0.94
C ILE A 33 1.45 0.06 1.30
N ILE A 34 2.35 -0.77 0.77
CA ILE A 34 2.32 -2.21 0.96
C ILE A 34 3.56 -2.63 1.73
N VAL A 35 3.35 -3.39 2.82
CA VAL A 35 4.43 -4.00 3.58
C VAL A 35 4.46 -5.49 3.21
N PRO A 36 5.49 -5.94 2.49
CA PRO A 36 5.63 -7.36 2.17
C PRO A 36 5.91 -8.20 3.42
N ILE A 37 5.63 -9.49 3.34
CA ILE A 37 6.00 -10.40 4.43
C ILE A 37 7.53 -10.45 4.61
N ASP A 38 7.95 -10.80 5.82
CA ASP A 38 9.39 -10.79 6.18
C ASP A 38 10.26 -11.60 5.24
N THR A 39 9.79 -12.76 4.80
CA THR A 39 10.59 -13.60 3.90
C THR A 39 10.93 -12.91 2.58
N LEU A 40 10.03 -12.06 2.10
CA LEU A 40 10.31 -11.29 0.88
C LEU A 40 11.18 -10.07 1.16
N ILE A 41 11.00 -9.43 2.31
CA ILE A 41 11.78 -8.26 2.68
C ILE A 41 13.27 -8.59 2.76
N HIS A 42 13.60 -9.77 3.30
CA HIS A 42 15.00 -10.14 3.52
C HIS A 42 15.68 -10.74 2.30
N ASP A 43 14.95 -11.08 1.26
CA ASP A 43 15.50 -11.60 0.02
C ASP A 43 15.53 -10.49 -1.03
N THR A 44 16.41 -9.50 -0.81
CA THR A 44 16.39 -8.25 -1.54
C THR A 44 17.28 -8.23 -2.79
N GLN A 45 17.65 -9.39 -3.32
CA GLN A 45 18.57 -9.40 -4.44
C GLN A 45 17.99 -8.85 -5.75
N ASN A 46 16.65 -8.77 -5.86
CA ASN A 46 16.05 -8.26 -7.09
C ASN A 46 14.75 -7.53 -6.81
N ILE A 47 14.87 -6.25 -6.47
CA ILE A 47 13.73 -5.39 -6.16
C ILE A 47 12.77 -5.25 -7.33
N PHE A 48 13.25 -5.40 -8.57
CA PHE A 48 12.40 -5.33 -9.76
C PHE A 48 11.45 -6.51 -9.84
N GLU A 49 11.88 -7.69 -9.42
CA GLU A 49 11.00 -8.85 -9.38
C GLU A 49 9.86 -8.63 -8.38
N TYR A 50 10.18 -8.05 -7.23
CA TYR A 50 9.16 -7.77 -6.22
C TYR A 50 8.18 -6.71 -6.69
N ASN A 51 8.65 -5.68 -7.37
CA ASN A 51 7.75 -4.68 -7.93
C ASN A 51 6.80 -5.30 -8.94
N SER A 52 7.29 -6.18 -9.79
CA SER A 52 6.47 -6.88 -10.78
C SER A 52 5.42 -7.77 -10.11
N LEU A 53 5.84 -8.52 -9.08
CA LEU A 53 4.94 -9.39 -8.33
C LEU A 53 3.79 -8.59 -7.72
N PHE A 54 4.10 -7.50 -7.02
CA PHE A 54 3.07 -6.69 -6.37
C PHE A 54 2.22 -5.93 -7.38
N GLN A 55 2.79 -5.55 -8.52
CA GLN A 55 2.00 -4.95 -9.59
C GLN A 55 0.96 -5.93 -10.11
N ASP A 56 1.32 -7.20 -10.27
CA ASP A 56 0.38 -8.24 -10.70
C ASP A 56 -0.72 -8.44 -9.67
N ILE A 57 -0.38 -8.44 -8.39
CA ILE A 57 -1.36 -8.56 -7.30
C ILE A 57 -2.33 -7.39 -7.34
N VAL A 58 -1.82 -6.18 -7.47
CA VAL A 58 -2.66 -4.98 -7.51
C VAL A 58 -3.56 -5.00 -8.76
N ASN A 59 -3.02 -5.41 -9.90
CA ASN A 59 -3.80 -5.51 -11.13
C ASN A 59 -4.95 -6.51 -10.99
N GLU A 60 -4.69 -7.65 -10.36
CA GLU A 60 -5.73 -8.64 -10.10
C GLU A 60 -6.80 -8.11 -9.16
N ALA A 61 -6.39 -7.43 -8.09
CA ALA A 61 -7.34 -6.83 -7.16
C ALA A 61 -8.22 -5.79 -7.86
N ASN A 62 -7.64 -5.00 -8.74
CA ASN A 62 -8.40 -4.01 -9.52
C ASN A 62 -9.46 -4.67 -10.40
N LYS A 63 -9.16 -5.85 -10.95
CA LYS A 63 -10.13 -6.58 -11.77
C LYS A 63 -11.27 -7.16 -10.96
N ARG A 64 -11.01 -7.54 -9.72
CA ARG A 64 -12.01 -8.17 -8.85
C ARG A 64 -12.99 -7.19 -8.26
N LEU A 65 -12.60 -5.93 -8.08
CA LEU A 65 -13.45 -4.92 -7.47
C LEU A 65 -13.99 -3.96 -8.51
N SER A 66 -15.30 -3.71 -8.46
CA SER A 66 -15.99 -2.85 -9.41
C SER A 66 -16.01 -1.39 -8.98
N GLN A 67 -14.94 -0.91 -8.37
CA GLN A 67 -14.86 0.48 -7.97
C GLN A 67 -14.39 1.36 -9.12
N SER A 68 -14.90 2.59 -9.14
CA SER A 68 -14.57 3.55 -10.20
C SER A 68 -13.11 3.98 -10.15
N LYS A 69 -12.53 4.08 -8.95
CA LYS A 69 -11.11 4.37 -8.81
C LYS A 69 -10.32 3.08 -8.63
N LYS A 70 -9.22 2.99 -9.34
CA LYS A 70 -8.33 1.83 -9.26
C LYS A 70 -7.02 2.23 -8.60
N ILE A 71 -6.34 1.25 -7.99
CA ILE A 71 -4.98 1.46 -7.49
C ILE A 71 -4.05 1.44 -8.69
N ARG A 72 -3.43 2.58 -8.99
CA ARG A 72 -2.52 2.69 -10.13
C ARG A 72 -1.07 2.65 -9.74
N LYS A 73 -0.75 3.09 -8.53
CA LYS A 73 0.63 3.14 -8.05
C LYS A 73 0.68 2.74 -6.59
N PHE A 74 1.80 2.22 -6.17
CA PHE A 74 1.99 1.80 -4.79
C PHE A 74 3.44 1.99 -4.34
N LEU A 75 3.63 2.05 -3.03
CA LEU A 75 4.94 2.06 -2.40
C LEU A 75 5.15 0.74 -1.69
N LEU A 76 6.33 0.16 -1.86
CA LEU A 76 6.75 -0.97 -1.03
C LEU A 76 7.63 -0.43 0.09
N THR A 77 7.38 -0.84 1.32
CA THR A 77 8.21 -0.44 2.44
C THR A 77 8.70 -1.68 3.18
N GLU A 78 9.94 -1.63 3.62
CA GLU A 78 10.54 -2.73 4.37
C GLU A 78 10.16 -2.70 5.85
N LYS A 79 9.65 -1.57 6.32
CA LYS A 79 9.34 -1.39 7.73
C LYS A 79 7.87 -1.63 8.00
N SER A 80 7.59 -2.65 8.81
CA SER A 80 6.23 -2.90 9.27
C SER A 80 5.74 -1.75 10.14
N PHE A 81 4.44 -1.47 10.05
CA PHE A 81 3.81 -0.52 10.96
C PHE A 81 3.72 -1.16 12.34
N ASN A 82 4.01 -0.40 13.39
CA ASN A 82 3.99 -0.92 14.75
C ASN A 82 3.50 0.11 15.76
N ILE A 83 3.29 -0.35 16.98
CA ILE A 83 2.80 0.51 18.08
C ILE A 83 3.89 1.45 18.56
N GLU A 84 5.13 0.98 18.65
CA GLU A 84 6.23 1.72 19.21
C GLU A 84 6.52 3.02 18.48
N ASN A 85 6.43 3.01 17.16
CA ASN A 85 6.69 4.22 16.37
C ASN A 85 5.44 5.09 16.15
N GLY A 86 4.35 4.77 16.84
CA GLY A 86 3.13 5.57 16.79
C GLY A 86 2.24 5.33 15.57
N GLN A 87 2.53 4.33 14.76
CA GLN A 87 1.76 4.04 13.54
C GLN A 87 0.52 3.21 13.80
N LEU A 88 0.53 2.41 14.86
CA LEU A 88 -0.61 1.59 15.27
C LEU A 88 -1.08 1.96 16.66
N THR A 89 -2.39 1.82 16.90
CA THR A 89 -2.96 1.92 18.25
C THR A 89 -2.66 0.63 19.04
N PRO A 90 -2.84 0.63 20.37
CA PRO A 90 -2.69 -0.60 21.16
C PRO A 90 -3.56 -1.76 20.69
N THR A 91 -4.69 -1.48 20.02
CA THR A 91 -5.54 -2.52 19.43
C THR A 91 -5.18 -2.82 17.99
N LEU A 92 -4.00 -2.40 17.55
CA LEU A 92 -3.42 -2.64 16.22
C LEU A 92 -4.20 -1.98 15.06
N LYS A 93 -4.92 -0.92 15.34
CA LYS A 93 -5.54 -0.11 14.29
C LYS A 93 -4.55 0.89 13.74
N MET A 94 -4.54 1.06 12.42
CA MET A 94 -3.61 1.97 11.78
C MET A 94 -3.97 3.43 12.02
N LYS A 95 -2.99 4.21 12.41
CA LYS A 95 -3.13 5.66 12.55
C LYS A 95 -2.82 6.31 11.21
N ARG A 96 -3.84 6.44 10.36
CA ARG A 96 -3.66 6.93 8.99
C ARG A 96 -2.93 8.26 8.91
N ARG A 97 -3.26 9.19 9.80
CA ARG A 97 -2.62 10.52 9.78
C ARG A 97 -1.13 10.45 10.05
N VAL A 98 -0.73 9.59 10.98
CA VAL A 98 0.69 9.42 11.32
C VAL A 98 1.43 8.82 10.14
N ILE A 99 0.90 7.75 9.57
CA ILE A 99 1.52 7.06 8.44
C ILE A 99 1.56 7.98 7.21
N ALA A 100 0.46 8.67 6.93
CA ALA A 100 0.41 9.58 5.79
C ALA A 100 1.41 10.72 5.93
N ALA A 101 1.60 11.26 7.13
CA ALA A 101 2.57 12.31 7.37
C ALA A 101 4.01 11.82 7.15
N GLU A 102 4.29 10.62 7.62
CA GLU A 102 5.62 10.02 7.47
C GLU A 102 5.97 9.76 5.99
N TYR A 103 5.00 9.33 5.20
CA TYR A 103 5.21 8.99 3.79
C TYR A 103 4.73 10.10 2.83
N LYS A 104 4.46 11.28 3.34
CA LYS A 104 3.84 12.37 2.57
C LYS A 104 4.55 12.66 1.25
N LEU A 105 5.86 12.85 1.30
CA LEU A 105 6.61 13.19 0.08
C LEU A 105 6.59 12.06 -0.93
N LYS A 106 6.71 10.82 -0.47
CA LYS A 106 6.68 9.65 -1.34
C LYS A 106 5.30 9.46 -1.96
N LEU A 107 4.25 9.65 -1.17
CA LEU A 107 2.87 9.54 -1.68
C LEU A 107 2.58 10.63 -2.70
N GLU A 108 2.99 11.85 -2.43
CA GLU A 108 2.79 12.96 -3.38
C GLU A 108 3.51 12.70 -4.68
N SER A 109 4.70 12.09 -4.63
CA SER A 109 5.47 11.79 -5.83
C SER A 109 4.75 10.81 -6.75
N LEU A 110 3.90 9.94 -6.20
CA LEU A 110 3.12 9.00 -7.00
C LEU A 110 2.07 9.70 -7.87
N TYR A 111 1.65 10.89 -7.48
CA TYR A 111 0.63 11.65 -8.21
C TYR A 111 1.24 12.66 -9.18
N LYS A 112 2.55 12.85 -9.17
CA LYS A 112 3.20 13.77 -10.10
C LYS A 112 3.23 13.16 -11.49
N LYS A 113 2.94 14.01 -12.49
CA LYS A 113 3.07 13.58 -13.88
C LYS A 113 4.54 13.45 -14.24
N SER A 114 4.85 12.36 -14.96
CA SER A 114 6.16 12.22 -15.56
C SER A 114 6.20 13.08 -16.82
N PHE A 115 7.26 13.84 -16.99
CA PHE A 115 7.46 14.67 -18.18
C PHE A 115 8.30 13.98 -19.26
N PHE A 116 8.50 12.70 -19.12
CA PHE A 116 9.33 11.93 -20.05
C PHE A 116 8.58 10.77 -20.63
#